data_256f2f8267e45fdb03e4d7bcd83491a2
#
_entry.id   256f2f8267e45fdb03e4d7bcd83491a2
#
_cell.length_a   1.000
_cell.length_b   1.000
_cell.length_c   1.000
_cell.angle_alpha   90.00
_cell.angle_beta   90.00
_cell.angle_gamma   90.00
#
_symmetry.space_group_name_H-M   'P 1'
#
loop_
_entity.id
_entity.type
_entity.pdbx_description
1 polymer ?
#
loop_
_entity_poly.entity_id
_entity_poly.type
_entity_poly.pdbx_seq_one_letter_code
_entity_poly.pdbx_strand_id
1 'polypeptide(L)'
;ICDVPGITQVMRERDSMEALLKGAKLRSGKELLDAADMIFRLDWACVDTRIHGLPAPAGMDSGVVMERHKALNWLVYGDEWDKVDIST
;
A
#
# COMPACT_ATOMS: atom_id res chain seq x y z
N ILE A 1 -4.01 7.66 -5.53
CA ILE A 1 -3.19 8.65 -4.81
C ILE A 1 -3.77 8.85 -3.41
N CYS A 2 -2.91 8.96 -2.42
CA CYS A 2 -3.37 9.12 -1.03
C CYS A 2 -4.00 10.51 -0.80
N ASP A 3 -4.88 10.58 0.21
CA ASP A 3 -5.51 11.83 0.63
C ASP A 3 -4.54 12.64 1.51
N VAL A 4 -3.65 13.38 0.87
CA VAL A 4 -2.65 14.20 1.57
C VAL A 4 -3.30 15.24 2.50
N PRO A 5 -4.34 15.98 2.09
CA PRO A 5 -5.01 16.91 3.01
C PRO A 5 -5.58 16.23 4.25
N GLY A 6 -6.22 15.07 4.09
CA GLY A 6 -6.79 14.31 5.20
C GLY A 6 -5.73 13.81 6.17
N ILE A 7 -4.63 13.26 5.65
CA ILE A 7 -3.51 12.80 6.49
C ILE A 7 -2.87 13.97 7.24
N THR A 8 -2.67 15.10 6.56
CA THR A 8 -2.10 16.31 7.17
C THR A 8 -2.98 16.81 8.30
N GLN A 9 -4.31 16.79 8.12
CA GLN A 9 -5.26 17.20 9.16
C GLN A 9 -5.15 16.30 10.39
N VAL A 10 -5.10 14.98 10.22
CA VAL A 10 -4.93 14.03 11.33
C VAL A 10 -3.63 14.30 12.09
N MET A 11 -2.53 14.57 11.38
CA MET A 11 -1.24 14.86 12.00
C MET A 11 -1.25 16.20 12.75
N ARG A 12 -1.97 17.21 12.26
CA ARG A 12 -2.12 18.50 12.95
C ARG A 12 -2.93 18.38 14.23
N GLU A 13 -3.97 17.55 14.23
CA GLU A 13 -4.82 17.33 15.40
C GLU A 13 -4.12 16.51 16.48
N ARG A 14 -3.07 15.79 16.13
CA ARG A 14 -2.32 14.90 17.02
C ARG A 14 -0.87 15.36 17.05
N ASP A 15 -0.59 16.25 17.99
CA ASP A 15 0.66 17.00 18.07
C ASP A 15 1.85 16.23 18.67
N SER A 16 1.66 14.93 18.99
CA SER A 16 2.72 14.07 19.50
C SER A 16 2.56 12.63 18.99
N MET A 17 3.63 11.88 19.02
CA MET A 17 3.61 10.45 18.69
C MET A 17 2.68 9.69 19.65
N GLU A 18 2.68 10.05 20.92
CA GLU A 18 1.80 9.46 21.91
C GLU A 18 0.33 9.68 21.58
N ALA A 19 -0.06 10.91 21.23
CA ALA A 19 -1.43 11.24 20.84
C ALA A 19 -1.83 10.49 19.56
N LEU A 20 -0.93 10.37 18.59
CA LEU A 20 -1.16 9.63 17.35
C LEU A 20 -1.41 8.15 17.65
N LEU A 21 -0.55 7.50 18.44
CA LEU A 21 -0.67 6.09 18.77
C LEU A 21 -1.91 5.79 19.62
N LYS A 22 -2.29 6.70 20.49
CA LYS A 22 -3.47 6.54 21.33
C LYS A 22 -4.77 6.47 20.56
N GLY A 23 -4.86 7.20 19.43
CA GLY A 23 -6.02 7.18 18.55
C GLY A 23 -5.91 6.18 17.40
N ALA A 24 -4.79 5.48 17.25
CA ALA A 24 -4.57 4.55 16.18
C ALA A 24 -5.29 3.22 16.46
N LYS A 25 -5.80 2.61 15.38
CA LYS A 25 -6.37 1.26 15.42
C LYS A 25 -5.63 0.40 14.40
N LEU A 26 -5.17 -0.76 14.85
CA LEU A 26 -4.57 -1.73 13.95
C LEU A 26 -5.68 -2.47 13.18
N ARG A 27 -5.45 -2.68 11.90
CA ARG A 27 -6.31 -3.56 11.11
C ARG A 27 -6.07 -5.00 11.53
N SER A 28 -7.08 -5.86 11.36
CA SER A 28 -6.94 -7.29 11.66
C SER A 28 -5.93 -7.96 10.71
N GLY A 29 -5.35 -9.08 11.14
CA GLY A 29 -4.48 -9.87 10.28
C GLY A 29 -5.16 -10.33 9.00
N LYS A 30 -6.45 -10.69 9.08
CA LYS A 30 -7.24 -11.06 7.92
C LYS A 30 -7.38 -9.90 6.92
N GLU A 31 -7.67 -8.70 7.41
CA GLU A 31 -7.77 -7.52 6.54
C GLU A 31 -6.43 -7.23 5.83
N LEU A 32 -5.31 -7.36 6.54
CA LEU A 32 -3.98 -7.16 5.95
C LEU A 32 -3.65 -8.21 4.89
N LEU A 33 -3.96 -9.48 5.16
CA LEU A 33 -3.73 -10.56 4.20
C LEU A 33 -4.62 -10.43 2.96
N ASP A 34 -5.89 -10.08 3.14
CA ASP A 34 -6.81 -9.85 2.03
C ASP A 34 -6.34 -8.65 1.16
N ALA A 35 -5.87 -7.58 1.80
CA ALA A 35 -5.33 -6.43 1.08
C ALA A 35 -4.03 -6.77 0.34
N ALA A 36 -3.15 -7.57 0.94
CA ALA A 36 -1.92 -8.02 0.31
C ALA A 36 -2.18 -8.92 -0.90
N ASP A 37 -3.15 -9.82 -0.81
CA ASP A 37 -3.56 -10.66 -1.94
C ASP A 37 -4.14 -9.82 -3.08
N MET A 38 -5.01 -8.87 -2.75
CA MET A 38 -5.62 -7.99 -3.75
C MET A 38 -4.56 -7.15 -4.46
N ILE A 39 -3.66 -6.51 -3.71
CA ILE A 39 -2.65 -5.64 -4.33
C ILE A 39 -1.66 -6.44 -5.18
N PHE A 40 -1.33 -7.67 -4.79
CA PHE A 40 -0.51 -8.57 -5.60
C PHE A 40 -1.15 -8.81 -6.97
N ARG A 41 -2.45 -9.09 -6.98
CA ARG A 41 -3.20 -9.32 -8.24
C ARG A 41 -3.30 -8.06 -9.09
N LEU A 42 -3.50 -6.91 -8.48
CA LEU A 42 -3.55 -5.64 -9.18
C LEU A 42 -2.19 -5.27 -9.78
N ASP A 43 -1.11 -5.49 -9.06
CA ASP A 43 0.24 -5.25 -9.56
C ASP A 43 0.58 -6.19 -10.71
N TRP A 44 0.21 -7.47 -10.59
CA TRP A 44 0.36 -8.42 -11.69
C TRP A 44 -0.38 -7.95 -12.95
N ALA A 45 -1.62 -7.47 -12.80
CA ALA A 45 -2.39 -6.96 -13.93
C ALA A 45 -1.72 -5.74 -14.58
N CYS A 46 -1.15 -4.85 -13.79
CA CYS A 46 -0.40 -3.70 -14.30
C CYS A 46 0.86 -4.12 -15.05
N VAL A 47 1.59 -5.09 -14.52
CA VAL A 47 2.79 -5.64 -15.18
C VAL A 47 2.43 -6.32 -16.49
N ASP A 48 1.37 -7.15 -16.49
CA ASP A 48 0.90 -7.85 -17.66
C ASP A 48 0.53 -6.89 -18.81
N THR A 49 -0.26 -5.88 -18.51
CA THR A 49 -0.64 -4.88 -19.52
C THR A 49 0.57 -4.09 -20.04
N ARG A 50 1.51 -3.77 -19.17
CA ARG A 50 2.74 -3.06 -19.56
C ARG A 50 3.58 -3.91 -20.53
N ILE A 51 3.73 -5.20 -20.27
CA ILE A 51 4.45 -6.13 -21.15
C ILE A 51 3.81 -6.17 -22.53
N HIS A 52 2.49 -6.07 -22.62
CA HIS A 52 1.74 -6.07 -23.88
C HIS A 52 1.57 -4.69 -24.51
N GLY A 53 2.20 -3.65 -23.96
CA GLY A 53 2.10 -2.29 -24.50
C GLY A 53 0.75 -1.64 -24.29
N LEU A 54 -0.04 -2.12 -23.34
CA LEU A 54 -1.38 -1.62 -23.03
C LEU A 54 -1.34 -0.71 -21.80
N PRO A 55 -2.30 0.23 -21.67
CA PRO A 55 -2.42 1.04 -20.45
C PRO A 55 -2.84 0.18 -19.26
N ALA A 56 -2.53 0.63 -18.05
CA ALA A 56 -2.95 -0.05 -16.83
C ALA A 56 -4.47 -0.22 -16.78
N PRO A 57 -4.98 -1.37 -16.29
CA PRO A 57 -6.41 -1.63 -16.26
C PRO A 57 -7.16 -0.62 -15.38
N ALA A 58 -8.39 -0.28 -15.77
CA ALA A 58 -9.30 0.59 -15.00
C ALA A 58 -8.71 1.96 -14.64
N GLY A 59 -7.77 2.48 -15.43
CA GLY A 59 -7.15 3.78 -15.17
C GLY A 59 -6.26 3.80 -13.93
N MET A 60 -5.82 2.65 -13.44
CA MET A 60 -4.93 2.59 -12.27
C MET A 60 -3.59 3.25 -12.54
N ASP A 61 -3.02 3.85 -11.51
CA ASP A 61 -1.64 4.31 -11.51
C ASP A 61 -0.74 3.15 -11.07
N SER A 62 0.04 2.61 -12.00
CA SER A 62 0.90 1.45 -11.73
C SER A 62 1.98 1.74 -10.67
N GLY A 63 2.44 2.98 -10.57
CA GLY A 63 3.40 3.38 -9.54
C GLY A 63 2.78 3.33 -8.14
N VAL A 64 1.56 3.82 -8.00
CA VAL A 64 0.82 3.74 -6.73
C VAL A 64 0.56 2.30 -6.34
N VAL A 65 0.15 1.45 -7.28
CA VAL A 65 -0.08 0.02 -7.04
C VAL A 65 1.20 -0.65 -6.55
N MET A 66 2.33 -0.38 -7.20
CA MET A 66 3.64 -0.93 -6.83
C MET A 66 4.05 -0.53 -5.40
N GLU A 67 3.89 0.75 -5.05
CA GLU A 67 4.25 1.24 -3.72
C GLU A 67 3.35 0.64 -2.63
N ARG A 68 2.06 0.48 -2.89
CA ARG A 68 1.14 -0.18 -1.96
C ARG A 68 1.48 -1.67 -1.81
N HIS A 69 1.86 -2.33 -2.89
CA HIS A 69 2.30 -3.71 -2.86
C HIS A 69 3.54 -3.86 -1.97
N LYS A 70 4.52 -2.98 -2.13
CA LYS A 70 5.71 -2.95 -1.28
C LYS A 70 5.37 -2.81 0.20
N ALA A 71 4.51 -1.85 0.53
CA ALA A 71 4.13 -1.59 1.92
C ALA A 71 3.42 -2.79 2.55
N LEU A 72 2.48 -3.41 1.83
CA LEU A 72 1.74 -4.57 2.33
C LEU A 72 2.63 -5.81 2.47
N ASN A 73 3.54 -6.06 1.53
CA ASN A 73 4.51 -7.15 1.65
C ASN A 73 5.47 -6.93 2.82
N TRP A 74 5.89 -5.70 3.06
CA TRP A 74 6.69 -5.37 4.22
C TRP A 74 5.97 -5.71 5.53
N LEU A 75 4.69 -5.37 5.65
CA LEU A 75 3.89 -5.69 6.83
C LEU A 75 3.68 -7.20 7.00
N VAL A 76 3.41 -7.92 5.92
CA VAL A 76 3.05 -9.33 5.97
C VAL A 76 4.27 -10.23 6.19
N TYR A 77 5.38 -9.94 5.51
CA TYR A 77 6.57 -10.81 5.55
C TYR A 77 7.63 -10.36 6.56
N GLY A 78 7.54 -9.12 7.06
CA GLY A 78 8.48 -8.64 8.09
C GLY A 78 9.91 -8.44 7.62
N ASP A 79 10.13 -8.28 6.32
CA ASP A 79 11.44 -8.00 5.76
C ASP A 79 11.91 -6.57 6.07
N GLU A 80 13.22 -6.32 5.91
CA GLU A 80 13.72 -4.96 5.89
C GLU A 80 13.15 -4.22 4.68
N TRP A 81 12.83 -2.94 4.85
CA TRP A 81 12.17 -2.14 3.81
C TRP A 81 12.88 -2.20 2.45
N ASP A 82 14.21 -2.10 2.47
CA ASP A 82 15.01 -2.10 1.23
C ASP A 82 15.13 -3.49 0.57
N LYS A 83 14.69 -4.54 1.27
CA LYS A 83 14.78 -5.92 0.80
C LYS A 83 13.42 -6.52 0.45
N VAL A 84 12.36 -5.71 0.50
CA VAL A 84 11.02 -6.21 0.19
C VAL A 84 10.93 -6.63 -1.28
N ASP A 85 10.52 -7.87 -1.51
CA ASP A 85 10.34 -8.43 -2.85
C ASP A 85 8.91 -8.15 -3.32
N ILE A 86 8.78 -7.49 -4.46
CA ILE A 86 7.50 -7.21 -5.13
C ILE A 86 7.42 -7.86 -6.51
N SER A 87 8.19 -8.92 -6.73
CA SER A 87 8.14 -9.68 -7.96
C SER A 87 6.72 -10.24 -8.21
N THR A 88 6.25 -10.12 -9.44
CA THR A 88 4.92 -10.58 -9.85
C THR A 88 4.98 -11.40 -11.14
#